data_fbef3b2be5fb62129ee477700221324f
#
_entry.id   fbef3b2be5fb62129ee477700221324f
#
_cell.length_a   1.000
_cell.length_b   1.000
_cell.length_c   1.000
_cell.angle_alpha   90.00
_cell.angle_beta   90.00
_cell.angle_gamma   90.00
#
_symmetry.space_group_name_H-M   'P 1'
#
loop_
_entity.id
_entity.type
_entity.pdbx_description
1 polymer ?
#
loop_
_entity_poly.entity_id
_entity_poly.type
_entity_poly.pdbx_seq_one_letter_code
_entity_poly.pdbx_strand_id
1 'polypeptide(L)'
;TPRHFSFNSHWGYCDECKGLGSKPTFSIDLAIKDSTKPLFDGALDTAIHNMFSTPGKYYTDSLMRFLKRNGITKKDLYETPFNELDKKIIDTFFFGGDYSVGNVITEWHSNNDVTSEDYSEWKDKSLGKFFIDEECDSCHGERLNEIIRSYTIQNKNISQVCAMTVEEAINFFDELPNLLTEKENTISKEAIKEIRTRLSFLDKVGLGYLFLSRKYATLSGGEAQRIRLASQLGSKLTGVLYVLDEPTVGLHPRDTNHLLDTLKE
;
A
#
# COMPACT_ATOMS: atom_id res chain seq x y z
N THR A 1 -4.46 15.64 20.01
CA THR A 1 -4.13 16.65 18.97
C THR A 1 -4.36 16.04 17.59
N PRO A 2 -4.60 16.84 16.53
CA PRO A 2 -4.82 16.32 15.17
C PRO A 2 -3.70 15.40 14.65
N ARG A 3 -2.47 15.58 15.12
CA ARG A 3 -1.32 14.73 14.75
C ARG A 3 -1.50 13.25 15.08
N HIS A 4 -2.30 12.91 16.12
CA HIS A 4 -2.58 11.52 16.47
C HIS A 4 -3.48 10.82 15.45
N PHE A 5 -4.25 11.54 14.67
CA PHE A 5 -5.14 11.01 13.64
C PHE A 5 -4.53 10.99 12.24
N SER A 6 -3.22 11.25 12.13
CA SER A 6 -2.51 11.22 10.86
C SER A 6 -1.85 9.85 10.63
N PHE A 7 -2.11 9.25 9.48
CA PHE A 7 -1.48 8.01 9.03
C PHE A 7 0.05 8.12 8.85
N ASN A 8 0.56 9.35 8.74
CA ASN A 8 1.98 9.62 8.52
C ASN A 8 2.70 10.11 9.79
N SER A 9 2.00 10.14 10.92
CA SER A 9 2.56 10.61 12.19
C SER A 9 2.86 9.45 13.12
N HIS A 10 4.08 9.40 13.68
CA HIS A 10 4.48 8.40 14.67
C HIS A 10 3.62 8.41 15.95
N TRP A 11 2.85 9.47 16.18
CA TRP A 11 1.92 9.56 17.30
C TRP A 11 0.62 8.77 17.10
N GLY A 12 0.28 8.43 15.86
CA GLY A 12 -1.01 7.83 15.53
C GLY A 12 -0.95 6.60 14.64
N TYR A 13 0.08 6.43 13.85
CA TYR A 13 0.16 5.30 12.95
C TYR A 13 0.32 3.95 13.69
N CYS A 14 -0.02 2.86 13.06
CA CYS A 14 0.26 1.51 13.52
C CYS A 14 1.77 1.27 13.57
N ASP A 15 2.27 0.84 14.72
CA ASP A 15 3.72 0.68 14.94
C ASP A 15 4.37 -0.38 14.04
N GLU A 16 3.59 -1.38 13.60
CA GLU A 16 4.10 -2.42 12.73
C GLU A 16 4.25 -1.99 11.28
N CYS A 17 3.18 -1.45 10.67
CA CYS A 17 3.19 -1.06 9.26
C CYS A 17 3.54 0.42 9.03
N LYS A 18 3.84 1.18 10.09
CA LYS A 18 4.18 2.61 10.03
C LYS A 18 3.16 3.46 9.25
N GLY A 19 1.89 3.08 9.35
CA GLY A 19 0.79 3.77 8.67
C GLY A 19 0.53 3.36 7.22
N LEU A 20 1.19 2.33 6.71
CA LEU A 20 0.98 1.83 5.34
C LEU A 20 -0.28 0.97 5.21
N GLY A 21 -0.72 0.31 6.30
CA GLY A 21 -1.84 -0.63 6.33
C GLY A 21 -1.51 -2.01 5.76
N SER A 22 -0.35 -2.15 5.14
CA SER A 22 0.18 -3.40 4.58
C SER A 22 1.66 -3.53 4.89
N LYS A 23 2.17 -4.75 4.80
CA LYS A 23 3.59 -5.07 4.94
C LYS A 23 4.08 -5.76 3.68
N PRO A 24 5.27 -5.42 3.17
CA PRO A 24 5.88 -6.20 2.12
C PRO A 24 6.27 -7.58 2.66
N THR A 25 5.66 -8.63 2.13
CA THR A 25 5.94 -10.03 2.49
C THR A 25 6.57 -10.74 1.32
N PHE A 26 7.65 -11.48 1.57
CA PHE A 26 8.31 -12.28 0.55
C PHE A 26 7.39 -13.41 0.08
N SER A 27 7.18 -13.51 -1.25
CA SER A 27 6.32 -14.52 -1.87
C SER A 27 7.16 -15.61 -2.53
N ILE A 28 6.92 -16.85 -2.10
CA ILE A 28 7.52 -18.04 -2.72
C ILE A 28 7.09 -18.18 -4.18
N ASP A 29 5.82 -17.91 -4.48
CA ASP A 29 5.27 -18.03 -5.84
C ASP A 29 5.97 -17.11 -6.84
N LEU A 30 6.37 -15.93 -6.39
CA LEU A 30 7.15 -14.98 -7.22
C LEU A 30 8.63 -15.37 -7.32
N ALA A 31 9.14 -16.13 -6.35
CA ALA A 31 10.52 -16.61 -6.32
C ALA A 31 10.74 -17.85 -7.18
N ILE A 32 9.68 -18.63 -7.45
CA ILE A 32 9.72 -19.86 -8.24
C ILE A 32 9.29 -19.56 -9.68
N LYS A 33 10.21 -19.81 -10.60
CA LYS A 33 9.98 -19.62 -12.06
C LYS A 33 9.42 -20.88 -12.72
N ASP A 34 9.89 -22.07 -12.29
CA ASP A 34 9.50 -23.36 -12.86
C ASP A 34 9.47 -24.41 -11.76
N SER A 35 8.27 -24.73 -11.28
CA SER A 35 8.08 -25.70 -10.18
C SER A 35 8.38 -27.15 -10.55
N THR A 36 8.54 -27.46 -11.85
CA THR A 36 8.88 -28.81 -12.33
C THR A 36 10.37 -29.11 -12.26
N LYS A 37 11.19 -28.14 -11.87
CA LYS A 37 12.64 -28.24 -11.75
C LYS A 37 13.10 -28.22 -10.29
N PRO A 38 14.33 -28.71 -10.02
CA PRO A 38 14.94 -28.57 -8.70
C PRO A 38 15.28 -27.13 -8.35
N LEU A 39 15.35 -26.81 -7.05
CA LEU A 39 15.58 -25.43 -6.56
C LEU A 39 16.79 -24.76 -7.23
N PHE A 40 17.96 -25.39 -7.19
CA PHE A 40 19.19 -24.82 -7.79
C PHE A 40 19.45 -25.31 -9.21
N ASP A 41 18.52 -26.03 -9.85
CA ASP A 41 18.59 -26.42 -11.27
C ASP A 41 17.37 -25.91 -12.04
N GLY A 42 17.05 -24.65 -11.86
CA GLY A 42 16.12 -23.88 -12.69
C GLY A 42 14.74 -23.60 -12.10
N ALA A 43 14.42 -24.02 -10.87
CA ALA A 43 13.18 -23.63 -10.21
C ALA A 43 13.20 -22.17 -9.72
N LEU A 44 14.31 -21.73 -9.12
CA LEU A 44 14.46 -20.38 -8.60
C LEU A 44 14.57 -19.33 -9.72
N ASP A 45 14.02 -18.14 -9.48
CA ASP A 45 14.31 -16.98 -10.31
C ASP A 45 15.82 -16.70 -10.36
N THR A 46 16.31 -16.27 -11.51
CA THR A 46 17.74 -16.06 -11.78
C THR A 46 18.40 -15.12 -10.78
N ALA A 47 17.71 -14.10 -10.28
CA ALA A 47 18.27 -13.15 -9.32
C ALA A 47 18.55 -13.84 -7.96
N ILE A 48 17.61 -14.66 -7.49
CA ILE A 48 17.76 -15.44 -6.25
C ILE A 48 18.81 -16.52 -6.44
N HIS A 49 18.74 -17.25 -7.54
CA HIS A 49 19.72 -18.28 -7.87
C HIS A 49 21.14 -17.71 -7.82
N ASN A 50 21.42 -16.59 -8.49
CA ASN A 50 22.76 -15.98 -8.53
C ASN A 50 23.24 -15.49 -7.16
N MET A 51 22.33 -15.10 -6.27
CA MET A 51 22.65 -14.66 -4.91
C MET A 51 23.12 -15.83 -4.04
N PHE A 52 22.51 -17.01 -4.18
CA PHE A 52 22.71 -18.15 -3.28
C PHE A 52 23.43 -19.35 -3.90
N SER A 53 23.82 -19.33 -5.19
CA SER A 53 24.47 -20.46 -5.87
C SER A 53 25.97 -20.30 -6.02
N THR A 54 26.54 -19.12 -5.79
CA THR A 54 27.98 -18.87 -5.99
C THR A 54 28.77 -19.32 -4.77
N PRO A 55 29.61 -20.39 -4.89
CA PRO A 55 30.44 -20.87 -3.76
C PRO A 55 31.42 -19.80 -3.27
N GLY A 56 31.69 -19.79 -1.95
CA GLY A 56 32.61 -18.83 -1.32
C GLY A 56 31.98 -17.47 -1.02
N LYS A 57 30.72 -17.22 -1.39
CA LYS A 57 29.99 -16.05 -0.95
C LYS A 57 29.32 -16.32 0.41
N TYR A 58 29.30 -15.30 1.26
CA TYR A 58 28.79 -15.37 2.64
C TYR A 58 27.38 -15.96 2.71
N TYR A 59 26.44 -15.50 1.87
CA TYR A 59 25.07 -15.97 1.90
C TYR A 59 24.94 -17.41 1.41
N THR A 60 25.67 -17.83 0.38
CA THR A 60 25.69 -19.21 -0.12
C THR A 60 26.20 -20.17 0.94
N ASP A 61 27.35 -19.88 1.51
CA ASP A 61 27.98 -20.77 2.50
C ASP A 61 27.19 -20.84 3.80
N SER A 62 26.56 -19.74 4.20
CA SER A 62 25.69 -19.68 5.39
C SER A 62 24.40 -20.46 5.19
N LEU A 63 23.73 -20.28 4.04
CA LEU A 63 22.54 -21.03 3.65
C LEU A 63 22.85 -22.55 3.61
N MET A 64 23.90 -22.95 2.92
CA MET A 64 24.25 -24.39 2.80
C MET A 64 24.56 -25.05 4.15
N ARG A 65 25.25 -24.33 5.08
CA ARG A 65 25.47 -24.80 6.45
C ARG A 65 24.16 -24.91 7.24
N PHE A 66 23.30 -23.92 7.09
CA PHE A 66 21.98 -23.89 7.73
C PHE A 66 21.09 -25.06 7.25
N LEU A 67 20.96 -25.27 5.95
CA LEU A 67 20.18 -26.34 5.36
C LEU A 67 20.69 -27.73 5.78
N LYS A 68 22.01 -27.92 5.78
CA LYS A 68 22.63 -29.19 6.22
C LYS A 68 22.32 -29.48 7.70
N ARG A 69 22.34 -28.47 8.59
CA ARG A 69 21.98 -28.63 10.02
C ARG A 69 20.52 -29.03 10.20
N ASN A 70 19.64 -28.62 9.30
CA ASN A 70 18.22 -28.95 9.30
C ASN A 70 17.89 -30.25 8.52
N GLY A 71 18.90 -31.02 8.11
CA GLY A 71 18.71 -32.29 7.46
C GLY A 71 18.36 -32.24 5.97
N ILE A 72 18.42 -31.07 5.35
CA ILE A 72 18.17 -30.90 3.92
C ILE A 72 19.42 -31.32 3.14
N THR A 73 19.23 -32.20 2.18
CA THR A 73 20.30 -32.85 1.42
C THR A 73 20.55 -32.18 0.08
N LYS A 74 21.70 -32.50 -0.56
CA LYS A 74 21.94 -32.05 -1.93
C LYS A 74 20.91 -32.58 -2.92
N LYS A 75 20.38 -33.78 -2.67
CA LYS A 75 19.35 -34.38 -3.52
C LYS A 75 18.09 -33.51 -3.54
N ASP A 76 17.66 -33.04 -2.37
CA ASP A 76 16.48 -32.14 -2.25
C ASP A 76 16.66 -30.84 -3.01
N LEU A 77 17.88 -30.32 -3.07
CA LEU A 77 18.19 -29.02 -3.68
C LEU A 77 18.45 -29.06 -5.20
N TYR A 78 19.04 -30.17 -5.70
CA TYR A 78 19.56 -30.26 -7.08
C TYR A 78 18.94 -31.36 -7.93
N GLU A 79 18.20 -32.30 -7.34
CA GLU A 79 17.66 -33.48 -8.05
C GLU A 79 16.14 -33.59 -7.91
N THR A 80 15.55 -33.13 -6.78
CA THR A 80 14.12 -33.25 -6.55
C THR A 80 13.39 -32.00 -7.09
N PRO A 81 12.39 -32.16 -7.97
CA PRO A 81 11.56 -31.05 -8.44
C PRO A 81 10.88 -30.30 -7.27
N PHE A 82 10.75 -28.98 -7.39
CA PHE A 82 10.17 -28.14 -6.34
C PHE A 82 8.76 -28.59 -5.94
N ASN A 83 7.92 -28.98 -6.89
CA ASN A 83 6.55 -29.46 -6.65
C ASN A 83 6.47 -30.83 -5.96
N GLU A 84 7.58 -31.57 -5.88
CA GLU A 84 7.69 -32.86 -5.18
C GLU A 84 8.37 -32.73 -3.81
N LEU A 85 8.86 -31.54 -3.46
CA LEU A 85 9.49 -31.29 -2.17
C LEU A 85 8.46 -31.29 -1.02
N ASP A 86 8.85 -31.85 0.11
CA ASP A 86 8.08 -31.76 1.34
C ASP A 86 7.92 -30.31 1.77
N LYS A 87 6.71 -29.93 2.20
CA LYS A 87 6.40 -28.58 2.67
C LYS A 87 7.37 -28.11 3.75
N LYS A 88 7.80 -29.02 4.64
CA LYS A 88 8.77 -28.68 5.69
C LYS A 88 10.13 -28.27 5.11
N ILE A 89 10.56 -28.87 4.00
CA ILE A 89 11.80 -28.48 3.32
C ILE A 89 11.63 -27.09 2.70
N ILE A 90 10.49 -26.83 2.05
CA ILE A 90 10.18 -25.54 1.44
C ILE A 90 10.14 -24.45 2.52
N ASP A 91 9.39 -24.66 3.60
CA ASP A 91 9.29 -23.71 4.71
C ASP A 91 10.66 -23.44 5.36
N THR A 92 11.48 -24.49 5.53
CA THR A 92 12.84 -24.32 6.08
C THR A 92 13.74 -23.56 5.12
N PHE A 93 13.67 -23.84 3.82
CA PHE A 93 14.50 -23.17 2.80
C PHE A 93 14.20 -21.68 2.72
N PHE A 94 12.91 -21.30 2.77
CA PHE A 94 12.53 -19.90 2.63
C PHE A 94 12.41 -19.14 3.95
N PHE A 95 11.96 -19.76 5.05
CA PHE A 95 11.61 -19.07 6.30
C PHE A 95 12.16 -19.71 7.57
N GLY A 96 12.94 -20.78 7.49
CA GLY A 96 13.35 -21.58 8.65
C GLY A 96 14.36 -20.94 9.60
N GLY A 97 14.89 -19.75 9.30
CA GLY A 97 15.85 -19.04 10.16
C GLY A 97 16.58 -17.91 9.43
N ASP A 98 17.43 -17.20 10.13
CA ASP A 98 18.12 -15.98 9.69
C ASP A 98 18.88 -16.12 8.35
N TYR A 99 19.33 -17.31 8.02
CA TYR A 99 20.03 -17.60 6.77
C TYR A 99 19.16 -18.23 5.69
N SER A 100 17.86 -18.37 5.91
CA SER A 100 16.92 -18.83 4.90
C SER A 100 16.75 -17.77 3.81
N VAL A 101 16.39 -18.20 2.60
CA VAL A 101 16.36 -17.33 1.41
C VAL A 101 15.42 -16.14 1.59
N GLY A 102 14.20 -16.37 2.04
CA GLY A 102 13.21 -15.32 2.22
C GLY A 102 13.60 -14.34 3.32
N ASN A 103 14.14 -14.83 4.44
CA ASN A 103 14.56 -13.96 5.55
C ASN A 103 15.77 -13.08 5.17
N VAL A 104 16.77 -13.63 4.50
CA VAL A 104 17.93 -12.85 4.00
C VAL A 104 17.47 -11.76 3.02
N ILE A 105 16.56 -12.10 2.10
CA ILE A 105 16.03 -11.12 1.13
C ILE A 105 15.18 -10.06 1.85
N THR A 106 14.40 -10.44 2.86
CA THR A 106 13.57 -9.53 3.67
C THR A 106 14.45 -8.59 4.49
N GLU A 107 15.51 -9.11 5.14
CA GLU A 107 16.46 -8.30 5.88
C GLU A 107 17.20 -7.31 4.95
N TRP A 108 17.63 -7.79 3.79
CA TRP A 108 18.26 -6.92 2.80
C TRP A 108 17.31 -5.82 2.32
N HIS A 109 16.03 -6.14 2.13
CA HIS A 109 14.99 -5.17 1.78
C HIS A 109 14.80 -4.11 2.88
N SER A 110 14.74 -4.53 4.15
CA SER A 110 14.49 -3.64 5.28
C SER A 110 15.68 -2.69 5.57
N ASN A 111 16.91 -3.14 5.31
CA ASN A 111 18.11 -2.36 5.57
C ASN A 111 18.45 -1.33 4.48
N ASN A 112 17.90 -1.48 3.27
CA ASN A 112 18.00 -0.47 2.23
C ASN A 112 16.77 0.45 2.34
N ASP A 113 16.87 1.49 3.15
CA ASP A 113 15.84 2.49 3.48
C ASP A 113 15.29 3.14 2.20
N VAL A 114 14.35 2.44 1.53
CA VAL A 114 13.78 2.87 0.24
C VAL A 114 12.61 3.79 0.55
N THR A 115 12.78 5.07 0.27
CA THR A 115 11.70 6.05 0.37
C THR A 115 10.56 5.69 -0.59
N SER A 116 9.35 6.13 -0.29
CA SER A 116 8.13 5.75 -1.02
C SER A 116 8.15 6.03 -2.54
N GLU A 117 8.97 6.98 -3.01
CA GLU A 117 9.13 7.32 -4.43
C GLU A 117 10.11 6.36 -5.14
N ASP A 118 11.15 5.93 -4.46
CA ASP A 118 12.13 4.97 -4.99
C ASP A 118 11.60 3.52 -4.98
N TYR A 119 10.59 3.24 -4.14
CA TYR A 119 10.05 1.89 -3.94
C TYR A 119 9.48 1.26 -5.22
N SER A 120 8.81 2.02 -6.09
CA SER A 120 8.24 1.50 -7.33
C SER A 120 9.32 1.14 -8.36
N GLU A 121 10.33 1.99 -8.52
CA GLU A 121 11.46 1.72 -9.43
C GLU A 121 12.35 0.58 -8.95
N TRP A 122 12.54 0.49 -7.63
CA TRP A 122 13.32 -0.57 -7.02
C TRP A 122 12.62 -1.93 -7.11
N LYS A 123 11.29 -1.98 -6.91
CA LYS A 123 10.47 -3.20 -7.04
C LYS A 123 10.65 -3.89 -8.40
N ASP A 124 10.81 -3.11 -9.46
CA ASP A 124 10.99 -3.63 -10.82
C ASP A 124 12.44 -3.99 -11.14
N LYS A 125 13.42 -3.40 -10.48
CA LYS A 125 14.85 -3.50 -10.87
C LYS A 125 15.67 -4.51 -10.07
N SER A 126 15.19 -5.04 -8.93
CA SER A 126 15.98 -5.90 -8.06
C SER A 126 15.17 -7.02 -7.39
N LEU A 127 15.44 -7.29 -6.12
CA LEU A 127 14.76 -8.33 -5.32
C LEU A 127 13.35 -7.92 -4.87
N GLY A 128 12.97 -6.66 -5.01
CA GLY A 128 11.65 -6.14 -4.63
C GLY A 128 10.48 -6.76 -5.39
N LYS A 129 10.72 -7.29 -6.60
CA LYS A 129 9.71 -8.02 -7.38
C LYS A 129 9.19 -9.29 -6.68
N PHE A 130 9.89 -9.81 -5.68
CA PHE A 130 9.50 -11.01 -4.93
C PHE A 130 8.61 -10.71 -3.72
N PHE A 131 8.24 -9.45 -3.50
CA PHE A 131 7.37 -9.05 -2.42
C PHE A 131 5.96 -8.77 -2.91
N ILE A 132 5.00 -9.20 -2.09
CA ILE A 132 3.58 -8.84 -2.19
C ILE A 132 3.22 -7.95 -0.99
N ASP A 133 2.27 -7.04 -1.19
CA ASP A 133 1.72 -6.26 -0.10
C ASP A 133 0.63 -7.09 0.62
N GLU A 134 0.93 -7.60 1.80
CA GLU A 134 -0.05 -8.27 2.66
C GLU A 134 -0.64 -7.29 3.67
N GLU A 135 -1.91 -7.49 4.02
CA GLU A 135 -2.57 -6.71 5.04
C GLU A 135 -1.83 -6.83 6.38
N CYS A 136 -1.68 -5.72 7.09
CA CYS A 136 -0.99 -5.72 8.37
C CYS A 136 -1.82 -6.41 9.45
N ASP A 137 -1.28 -7.46 10.07
CA ASP A 137 -1.95 -8.27 11.11
C ASP A 137 -2.36 -7.47 12.36
N SER A 138 -1.63 -6.40 12.67
CA SER A 138 -1.89 -5.57 13.86
C SER A 138 -3.03 -4.58 13.64
N CYS A 139 -3.10 -3.94 12.49
CA CYS A 139 -4.10 -2.91 12.23
C CYS A 139 -5.17 -3.31 11.22
N HIS A 140 -5.07 -4.47 10.58
CA HIS A 140 -6.03 -4.97 9.59
C HIS A 140 -6.36 -3.91 8.52
N GLY A 141 -5.32 -3.33 7.93
CA GLY A 141 -5.47 -2.29 6.90
C GLY A 141 -5.85 -0.90 7.41
N GLU A 142 -6.23 -0.74 8.68
CA GLU A 142 -6.72 0.54 9.24
C GLU A 142 -5.62 1.60 9.45
N ARG A 143 -4.34 1.23 9.37
CA ARG A 143 -3.17 2.12 9.33
C ARG A 143 -2.83 2.85 10.65
N LEU A 144 -3.75 2.92 11.60
CA LEU A 144 -3.61 3.60 12.89
C LEU A 144 -3.47 2.61 14.03
N ASN A 145 -2.88 3.06 15.14
CA ASN A 145 -2.78 2.26 16.35
C ASN A 145 -4.16 2.08 17.02
N GLU A 146 -4.27 1.09 17.91
CA GLU A 146 -5.51 0.70 18.55
C GLU A 146 -6.17 1.84 19.34
N ILE A 147 -5.39 2.65 20.04
CA ILE A 147 -5.91 3.77 20.83
C ILE A 147 -6.62 4.78 19.93
N ILE A 148 -6.03 5.11 18.79
CA ILE A 148 -6.62 6.08 17.86
C ILE A 148 -7.84 5.49 17.16
N ARG A 149 -7.84 4.20 16.84
CA ARG A 149 -8.99 3.51 16.25
C ARG A 149 -10.20 3.42 17.21
N SER A 150 -9.98 3.50 18.54
CA SER A 150 -11.07 3.51 19.51
C SER A 150 -11.90 4.80 19.54
N TYR A 151 -11.38 5.90 18.97
CA TYR A 151 -12.14 7.15 18.86
C TYR A 151 -13.10 7.08 17.67
N THR A 152 -14.39 7.20 17.95
CA THR A 152 -15.45 7.10 16.93
C THR A 152 -16.36 8.33 16.94
N ILE A 153 -16.91 8.65 15.77
CA ILE A 153 -18.02 9.59 15.57
C ILE A 153 -19.14 8.78 14.91
N GLN A 154 -20.32 8.71 15.53
CA GLN A 154 -21.43 7.89 15.05
C GLN A 154 -21.00 6.45 14.74
N ASN A 155 -20.28 5.82 15.68
CA ASN A 155 -19.74 4.45 15.60
C ASN A 155 -18.75 4.20 14.45
N LYS A 156 -18.20 5.23 13.83
CA LYS A 156 -17.16 5.11 12.80
C LYS A 156 -15.88 5.80 13.24
N ASN A 157 -14.76 5.08 13.17
CA ASN A 157 -13.44 5.66 13.35
C ASN A 157 -12.95 6.32 12.04
N ILE A 158 -11.85 7.07 12.11
CA ILE A 158 -11.31 7.77 10.94
C ILE A 158 -10.91 6.83 9.80
N SER A 159 -10.41 5.62 10.11
CA SER A 159 -10.03 4.64 9.09
C SER A 159 -11.25 4.12 8.33
N GLN A 160 -12.35 3.87 9.05
CA GLN A 160 -13.62 3.45 8.46
C GLN A 160 -14.24 4.55 7.59
N VAL A 161 -14.12 5.82 8.00
CA VAL A 161 -14.55 6.95 7.16
C VAL A 161 -13.66 7.07 5.91
N CYS A 162 -12.35 6.87 6.05
CA CYS A 162 -11.44 6.87 4.90
C CYS A 162 -11.63 5.65 3.97
N ALA A 163 -12.23 4.56 4.44
CA ALA A 163 -12.57 3.41 3.61
C ALA A 163 -13.85 3.61 2.77
N MET A 164 -14.56 4.71 2.95
CA MET A 164 -15.71 5.10 2.12
C MET A 164 -15.25 5.60 0.76
N THR A 165 -16.11 5.45 -0.24
CA THR A 165 -15.99 6.22 -1.49
C THR A 165 -16.25 7.71 -1.22
N VAL A 166 -15.86 8.57 -2.16
CA VAL A 166 -16.15 10.02 -2.07
C VAL A 166 -17.66 10.26 -1.95
N GLU A 167 -18.49 9.56 -2.74
CA GLU A 167 -19.95 9.66 -2.67
C GLU A 167 -20.52 9.24 -1.31
N GLU A 168 -20.06 8.11 -0.78
CA GLU A 168 -20.49 7.63 0.55
C GLU A 168 -20.08 8.60 1.65
N ALA A 169 -18.87 9.17 1.55
CA ALA A 169 -18.39 10.17 2.50
C ALA A 169 -19.21 11.48 2.43
N ILE A 170 -19.60 11.93 1.24
CA ILE A 170 -20.51 13.08 1.09
C ILE A 170 -21.81 12.82 1.85
N ASN A 171 -22.45 11.68 1.59
CA ASN A 171 -23.70 11.31 2.26
C ASN A 171 -23.54 11.23 3.78
N PHE A 172 -22.44 10.63 4.25
CA PHE A 172 -22.14 10.56 5.69
C PHE A 172 -22.00 11.95 6.32
N PHE A 173 -21.27 12.88 5.71
CA PHE A 173 -21.09 14.24 6.22
C PHE A 173 -22.32 15.14 6.02
N ASP A 174 -23.23 14.80 5.10
CA ASP A 174 -24.51 15.48 4.93
C ASP A 174 -25.50 15.12 6.04
N GLU A 175 -25.51 13.86 6.46
CA GLU A 175 -26.38 13.37 7.52
C GLU A 175 -25.82 13.66 8.92
N LEU A 176 -24.51 13.73 9.08
CA LEU A 176 -23.82 13.85 10.35
C LEU A 176 -24.34 14.99 11.24
N PRO A 177 -24.63 16.21 10.77
CA PRO A 177 -25.19 17.30 11.60
C PRO A 177 -26.52 16.95 12.28
N ASN A 178 -27.34 16.09 11.67
CA ASN A 178 -28.62 15.67 12.24
C ASN A 178 -28.46 14.64 13.36
N LEU A 179 -27.29 14.01 13.46
CA LEU A 179 -26.97 12.96 14.43
C LEU A 179 -26.13 13.46 15.61
N LEU A 180 -25.61 14.68 15.51
CA LEU A 180 -24.77 15.32 16.52
C LEU A 180 -25.63 16.16 17.49
N THR A 181 -25.16 16.29 18.73
CA THR A 181 -25.72 17.23 19.69
C THR A 181 -25.46 18.68 19.24
N GLU A 182 -26.23 19.64 19.77
CA GLU A 182 -26.09 21.08 19.48
C GLU A 182 -24.66 21.60 19.74
N LYS A 183 -24.05 21.13 20.85
CA LYS A 183 -22.67 21.48 21.21
C LYS A 183 -21.65 20.91 20.19
N GLU A 184 -21.80 19.65 19.81
CA GLU A 184 -20.93 19.01 18.81
C GLU A 184 -21.08 19.66 17.44
N ASN A 185 -22.30 19.99 17.04
CA ASN A 185 -22.57 20.72 15.81
C ASN A 185 -21.87 22.09 15.80
N THR A 186 -21.92 22.81 16.91
CA THR A 186 -21.25 24.12 17.01
C THR A 186 -19.73 24.00 16.84
N ILE A 187 -19.12 22.95 17.43
CA ILE A 187 -17.68 22.70 17.37
C ILE A 187 -17.26 22.23 15.97
N SER A 188 -18.03 21.37 15.34
CA SER A 188 -17.65 20.69 14.09
C SER A 188 -18.06 21.43 12.81
N LYS A 189 -18.91 22.44 12.92
CA LYS A 189 -19.56 23.14 11.79
C LYS A 189 -18.58 23.54 10.66
N GLU A 190 -17.51 24.24 11.01
CA GLU A 190 -16.54 24.71 9.99
C GLU A 190 -15.73 23.54 9.41
N ALA A 191 -15.39 22.54 10.22
CA ALA A 191 -14.67 21.35 9.74
C ALA A 191 -15.54 20.52 8.78
N ILE A 192 -16.80 20.29 9.12
CA ILE A 192 -17.75 19.56 8.25
C ILE A 192 -17.94 20.32 6.94
N LYS A 193 -18.12 21.63 7.00
CA LYS A 193 -18.27 22.46 5.81
C LYS A 193 -17.05 22.36 4.86
N GLU A 194 -15.85 22.43 5.42
CA GLU A 194 -14.61 22.32 4.64
C GLU A 194 -14.45 20.93 4.01
N ILE A 195 -14.73 19.85 4.79
CA ILE A 195 -14.69 18.48 4.28
C ILE A 195 -15.68 18.29 3.13
N ARG A 196 -16.92 18.72 3.31
CA ARG A 196 -17.98 18.63 2.27
C ARG A 196 -17.58 19.39 1.00
N THR A 197 -17.00 20.58 1.15
CA THR A 197 -16.52 21.36 0.01
C THR A 197 -15.48 20.57 -0.77
N ARG A 198 -14.47 19.99 -0.12
CA ARG A 198 -13.40 19.22 -0.77
C ARG A 198 -13.93 17.94 -1.41
N LEU A 199 -14.79 17.20 -0.72
CA LEU A 199 -15.41 16.00 -1.26
C LEU A 199 -16.27 16.32 -2.50
N SER A 200 -17.06 17.39 -2.45
CA SER A 200 -17.86 17.85 -3.60
C SER A 200 -16.99 18.19 -4.81
N PHE A 201 -15.79 18.75 -4.63
CA PHE A 201 -14.87 18.98 -5.75
C PHE A 201 -14.36 17.66 -6.34
N LEU A 202 -14.04 16.65 -5.50
CA LEU A 202 -13.64 15.34 -5.99
C LEU A 202 -14.76 14.67 -6.80
N ASP A 203 -15.99 14.78 -6.34
CA ASP A 203 -17.15 14.24 -7.05
C ASP A 203 -17.39 14.97 -8.37
N LYS A 204 -17.36 16.30 -8.39
CA LYS A 204 -17.51 17.14 -9.61
C LYS A 204 -16.47 16.84 -10.69
N VAL A 205 -15.27 16.39 -10.34
CA VAL A 205 -14.26 15.96 -11.31
C VAL A 205 -14.37 14.47 -11.69
N GLY A 206 -15.49 13.80 -11.33
CA GLY A 206 -15.79 12.42 -11.70
C GLY A 206 -15.01 11.40 -10.89
N LEU A 207 -14.64 11.69 -9.63
CA LEU A 207 -13.93 10.80 -8.72
C LEU A 207 -14.79 10.28 -7.58
N GLY A 208 -16.13 10.38 -7.69
CA GLY A 208 -17.08 9.94 -6.68
C GLY A 208 -16.92 8.48 -6.24
N TYR A 209 -16.50 7.62 -7.17
CA TYR A 209 -16.30 6.18 -6.95
C TYR A 209 -15.00 5.83 -6.22
N LEU A 210 -14.04 6.76 -6.07
CA LEU A 210 -12.77 6.47 -5.43
C LEU A 210 -12.89 6.38 -3.91
N PHE A 211 -12.23 5.38 -3.33
CA PHE A 211 -12.06 5.29 -1.89
C PHE A 211 -11.07 6.36 -1.40
N LEU A 212 -11.39 7.04 -0.29
CA LEU A 212 -10.51 8.07 0.29
C LEU A 212 -9.16 7.50 0.76
N SER A 213 -9.12 6.20 1.12
CA SER A 213 -7.91 5.49 1.54
C SER A 213 -7.05 4.99 0.37
N ARG A 214 -7.46 5.19 -0.89
CA ARG A 214 -6.75 4.64 -2.05
C ARG A 214 -5.33 5.18 -2.15
N LYS A 215 -4.35 4.28 -2.26
CA LYS A 215 -2.94 4.65 -2.40
C LYS A 215 -2.70 5.42 -3.71
N TYR A 216 -2.01 6.56 -3.64
CA TYR A 216 -1.72 7.41 -4.80
C TYR A 216 -1.02 6.64 -5.94
N ALA A 217 -0.10 5.74 -5.62
CA ALA A 217 0.61 4.92 -6.60
C ALA A 217 -0.29 3.95 -7.41
N THR A 218 -1.53 3.71 -6.95
CA THR A 218 -2.50 2.84 -7.65
C THR A 218 -3.46 3.61 -8.54
N LEU A 219 -3.35 4.93 -8.57
CA LEU A 219 -4.19 5.79 -9.41
C LEU A 219 -3.71 5.75 -10.87
N SER A 220 -4.66 5.78 -11.80
CA SER A 220 -4.34 6.06 -13.19
C SER A 220 -3.85 7.50 -13.37
N GLY A 221 -3.11 7.78 -14.44
CA GLY A 221 -2.65 9.14 -14.74
C GLY A 221 -3.77 10.18 -14.75
N GLY A 222 -4.93 9.82 -15.33
CA GLY A 222 -6.10 10.70 -15.35
C GLY A 222 -6.72 10.92 -13.95
N GLU A 223 -6.79 9.89 -13.09
CA GLU A 223 -7.26 10.03 -11.72
C GLU A 223 -6.33 10.96 -10.90
N ALA A 224 -5.01 10.73 -10.99
CA ALA A 224 -4.02 11.55 -10.30
C ALA A 224 -4.09 13.03 -10.76
N GLN A 225 -4.26 13.27 -12.06
CA GLN A 225 -4.43 14.61 -12.60
C GLN A 225 -5.69 15.28 -12.05
N ARG A 226 -6.83 14.58 -12.01
CA ARG A 226 -8.09 15.10 -11.48
C ARG A 226 -8.02 15.38 -9.98
N ILE A 227 -7.33 14.56 -9.19
CA ILE A 227 -7.10 14.84 -7.76
C ILE A 227 -6.29 16.14 -7.59
N ARG A 228 -5.23 16.34 -8.40
CA ARG A 228 -4.46 17.59 -8.37
C ARG A 228 -5.34 18.77 -8.72
N LEU A 229 -6.17 18.64 -9.74
CA LEU A 229 -7.13 19.66 -10.16
C LEU A 229 -8.11 20.02 -9.04
N ALA A 230 -8.75 19.02 -8.44
CA ALA A 230 -9.67 19.21 -7.32
C ALA A 230 -8.99 19.88 -6.12
N SER A 231 -7.73 19.53 -5.82
CA SER A 231 -6.95 20.16 -4.75
C SER A 231 -6.67 21.64 -5.03
N GLN A 232 -6.35 22.01 -6.27
CA GLN A 232 -6.08 23.39 -6.67
C GLN A 232 -7.34 24.25 -6.67
N LEU A 233 -8.42 23.77 -7.28
CA LEU A 233 -9.70 24.47 -7.33
C LEU A 233 -10.35 24.57 -5.94
N GLY A 234 -10.24 23.51 -5.13
CA GLY A 234 -10.76 23.49 -3.76
C GLY A 234 -10.11 24.52 -2.84
N SER A 235 -8.92 25.05 -3.17
CA SER A 235 -8.26 26.12 -2.41
C SER A 235 -8.93 27.48 -2.56
N LYS A 236 -9.80 27.67 -3.56
CA LYS A 236 -10.49 28.93 -3.90
C LYS A 236 -9.54 30.14 -3.97
N LEU A 237 -8.30 29.92 -4.40
CA LEU A 237 -7.36 31.02 -4.59
C LEU A 237 -7.78 31.87 -5.80
N THR A 238 -8.05 33.13 -5.58
CA THR A 238 -8.34 34.10 -6.61
C THR A 238 -7.06 34.80 -7.09
N GLY A 239 -7.01 35.21 -8.37
CA GLY A 239 -5.86 35.92 -8.94
C GLY A 239 -4.67 35.00 -9.31
N VAL A 240 -4.88 33.70 -9.38
CA VAL A 240 -3.86 32.70 -9.80
C VAL A 240 -4.18 32.20 -11.20
N LEU A 241 -3.17 32.11 -12.07
CA LEU A 241 -3.30 31.52 -13.38
C LEU A 241 -3.18 29.99 -13.25
N TYR A 242 -4.21 29.24 -13.62
CA TYR A 242 -4.19 27.80 -13.72
C TYR A 242 -3.93 27.37 -15.16
N VAL A 243 -2.89 26.62 -15.39
CA VAL A 243 -2.57 26.01 -16.70
C VAL A 243 -2.94 24.53 -16.63
N LEU A 244 -3.91 24.13 -17.44
CA LEU A 244 -4.43 22.77 -17.48
C LEU A 244 -4.16 22.18 -18.87
N ASP A 245 -3.50 21.04 -18.89
CA ASP A 245 -3.25 20.28 -20.12
C ASP A 245 -4.28 19.15 -20.21
N GLU A 246 -5.12 19.19 -21.24
CA GLU A 246 -6.17 18.21 -21.54
C GLU A 246 -6.99 17.75 -20.31
N PRO A 247 -7.59 18.65 -19.50
CA PRO A 247 -8.20 18.29 -18.21
C PRO A 247 -9.41 17.36 -18.33
N THR A 248 -9.95 17.18 -19.55
CA THR A 248 -11.14 16.36 -19.85
C THR A 248 -10.81 14.98 -20.38
N VAL A 249 -9.52 14.65 -20.57
CA VAL A 249 -9.11 13.34 -21.11
C VAL A 249 -9.55 12.21 -20.18
N GLY A 250 -10.18 11.18 -20.77
CA GLY A 250 -10.67 10.01 -20.05
C GLY A 250 -11.92 10.24 -19.21
N LEU A 251 -12.59 11.40 -19.34
CA LEU A 251 -13.89 11.65 -18.74
C LEU A 251 -15.03 11.19 -19.66
N HIS A 252 -16.10 10.68 -19.04
CA HIS A 252 -17.37 10.53 -19.71
C HIS A 252 -17.92 11.92 -20.10
N PRO A 253 -18.66 12.08 -21.22
CA PRO A 253 -19.20 13.38 -21.65
C PRO A 253 -20.01 14.12 -20.58
N ARG A 254 -20.70 13.41 -19.70
CA ARG A 254 -21.44 13.98 -18.57
C ARG A 254 -20.51 14.66 -17.55
N ASP A 255 -19.40 13.98 -17.22
CA ASP A 255 -18.43 14.46 -16.22
C ASP A 255 -17.62 15.63 -16.79
N THR A 256 -17.38 15.65 -18.12
CA THR A 256 -16.76 16.76 -18.84
C THR A 256 -17.54 18.06 -18.66
N ASN A 257 -18.86 18.01 -18.78
CA ASN A 257 -19.71 19.20 -18.59
C ASN A 257 -19.64 19.71 -17.13
N HIS A 258 -19.71 18.80 -16.15
CA HIS A 258 -19.58 19.15 -14.75
C HIS A 258 -18.24 19.81 -14.42
N LEU A 259 -17.14 19.29 -14.99
CA LEU A 259 -15.82 19.87 -14.83
C LEU A 259 -15.75 21.28 -15.46
N LEU A 260 -16.26 21.43 -16.69
CA LEU A 260 -16.24 22.72 -17.38
C LEU A 260 -17.06 23.79 -16.64
N ASP A 261 -18.20 23.42 -16.07
CA ASP A 261 -19.02 24.35 -15.27
C ASP A 261 -18.29 24.75 -13.98
N THR A 262 -17.63 23.81 -13.32
CA THR A 262 -16.80 24.09 -12.12
C THR A 262 -15.60 24.99 -12.43
N LEU A 263 -15.01 24.89 -13.64
CA LEU A 263 -13.91 25.76 -14.07
C LEU A 263 -14.35 27.20 -14.43
N LYS A 264 -15.64 27.40 -14.71
CA LYS A 264 -16.22 28.73 -15.02
C LYS A 264 -16.68 29.50 -13.77
N GLU A 265 -16.99 28.78 -12.67
CA GLU A 265 -17.32 29.35 -11.36
C GLU A 265 -16.06 29.95 -10.68
#